data_07df25b4ea198e4eb2b613fa913eb210
#
_entry.id   07df25b4ea198e4eb2b613fa913eb210
#
_cell.length_a   1.000
_cell.length_b   1.000
_cell.length_c   1.000
_cell.angle_alpha   90.00
_cell.angle_beta   90.00
_cell.angle_gamma   90.00
#
_symmetry.space_group_name_H-M   'P 1'
#
loop_
_entity.id
_entity.type
_entity.pdbx_description
1 polymer ?
#
loop_
_entity_poly.entity_id
_entity_poly.type
_entity_poly.pdbx_seq_one_letter_code
_entity_poly.pdbx_strand_id
1 'polypeptide(L)'
;MARLKNHAALIMAGLLLGGCSYVSDSLFPSLWGDDPVTPPPSKVAKARPIAPKVVPRPVPQAANPPRLGTSTFTPPSVTPGSPTGTAVGAKVAQMRSELGQLQSAINRHNSRLQRTRVQTIAHAQRYHGTVAAINSRLQVGTTPGNPVLINQWNVAQSQLDGVSRDIAAMNSLANNVASDSATASYLLETTRATYGLSGAVDGDHRQLSILEDEVNRTVVLIDRLLNELSEDINRQSAYVGNERKNLTTLSVAVKNGELLGSSLANRAFNAAPFQARPNSGSRAMASVGGQRRPLVVIRFDQAKVEYEQALYSAISRTLERRPQAGFDLVAVTPIRGSAAKVA
;
A
#
# COMPACT_ATOMS: atom_id res chain seq x y z
N MET A 1 -10.61 48.72 -34.39
CA MET A 1 -11.04 48.28 -35.75
C MET A 1 -10.73 46.79 -35.93
N ALA A 2 -11.77 46.10 -36.25
CA ALA A 2 -11.90 44.86 -37.04
C ALA A 2 -11.47 43.53 -36.40
N ARG A 3 -12.47 42.79 -35.97
CA ARG A 3 -13.20 41.62 -36.55
C ARG A 3 -12.47 40.32 -36.37
N LEU A 4 -12.95 39.46 -35.47
CA LEU A 4 -14.00 38.42 -35.67
C LEU A 4 -13.63 37.38 -36.75
N LYS A 5 -13.48 36.11 -36.38
CA LYS A 5 -14.22 35.01 -37.03
C LYS A 5 -14.16 33.72 -36.23
N ASN A 6 -15.35 33.23 -35.90
CA ASN A 6 -15.73 31.89 -35.46
C ASN A 6 -15.37 30.83 -36.49
N HIS A 7 -14.98 29.64 -36.05
CA HIS A 7 -15.35 28.39 -36.72
C HIS A 7 -15.65 27.33 -35.71
N ALA A 8 -16.94 27.08 -35.54
CA ALA A 8 -17.49 25.86 -35.04
C ALA A 8 -17.34 24.78 -36.13
N ALA A 9 -16.88 23.61 -35.77
CA ALA A 9 -17.04 22.42 -36.62
C ALA A 9 -17.48 21.24 -35.71
N LEU A 10 -18.76 20.94 -35.79
CA LEU A 10 -19.43 19.72 -35.46
C LEU A 10 -18.86 18.59 -36.36
N ILE A 11 -18.46 17.49 -35.80
CA ILE A 11 -18.48 16.17 -36.50
C ILE A 11 -19.12 15.13 -35.62
N MET A 12 -20.16 14.62 -36.20
CA MET A 12 -21.15 13.64 -35.78
C MET A 12 -20.64 12.22 -35.89
N ALA A 13 -21.04 11.40 -34.94
CA ALA A 13 -21.50 10.00 -35.07
C ALA A 13 -20.62 8.95 -35.77
N GLY A 14 -20.36 7.88 -35.04
CA GLY A 14 -19.95 6.57 -35.56
C GLY A 14 -20.16 5.49 -34.49
N LEU A 15 -21.40 5.04 -34.34
CA LEU A 15 -21.75 3.78 -33.66
C LEU A 15 -21.20 2.62 -34.48
N LEU A 16 -20.38 1.76 -33.90
CA LEU A 16 -20.24 0.36 -34.33
C LEU A 16 -20.37 -0.55 -33.10
N LEU A 17 -21.53 -1.16 -33.04
CA LEU A 17 -21.84 -2.34 -32.26
C LEU A 17 -21.00 -3.51 -32.77
N GLY A 18 -20.06 -3.98 -31.96
CA GLY A 18 -19.39 -5.27 -32.14
C GLY A 18 -19.69 -6.10 -30.90
N GLY A 19 -20.75 -6.92 -30.98
CA GLY A 19 -21.10 -7.90 -29.97
C GLY A 19 -20.05 -9.01 -29.91
N CYS A 20 -19.47 -9.27 -28.77
CA CYS A 20 -18.85 -10.54 -28.40
C CYS A 20 -19.71 -11.20 -27.32
N SER A 21 -20.60 -12.04 -27.79
CA SER A 21 -21.30 -13.08 -27.03
C SER A 21 -20.28 -14.15 -26.59
N TYR A 22 -19.76 -14.04 -25.35
CA TYR A 22 -18.94 -15.08 -24.74
C TYR A 22 -19.13 -15.14 -23.22
N VAL A 23 -20.39 -15.28 -22.78
CA VAL A 23 -20.71 -15.76 -21.42
C VAL A 23 -22.19 -16.21 -21.43
N SER A 24 -22.46 -17.47 -21.71
CA SER A 24 -23.77 -18.04 -21.36
C SER A 24 -23.84 -19.56 -21.29
N ASP A 25 -22.76 -20.26 -20.92
CA ASP A 25 -22.85 -21.72 -20.76
C ASP A 25 -22.39 -22.30 -19.42
N SER A 26 -22.23 -21.51 -18.36
CA SER A 26 -21.75 -22.03 -17.08
C SER A 26 -22.64 -21.75 -15.86
N LEU A 27 -23.86 -21.23 -16.03
CA LEU A 27 -24.66 -20.81 -14.86
C LEU A 27 -26.01 -21.52 -14.67
N PHE A 28 -26.44 -22.43 -15.60
CA PHE A 28 -27.67 -23.20 -15.39
C PHE A 28 -27.48 -24.64 -15.83
N PRO A 29 -27.44 -25.64 -14.94
CA PRO A 29 -27.53 -27.03 -15.29
C PRO A 29 -28.94 -27.34 -15.78
N SER A 30 -29.05 -27.91 -17.00
CA SER A 30 -30.30 -28.42 -17.59
C SER A 30 -30.94 -29.45 -16.70
N LEU A 31 -32.20 -29.23 -16.32
CA LEU A 31 -33.03 -30.05 -15.44
C LEU A 31 -33.85 -31.09 -16.17
N TRP A 32 -33.48 -31.42 -17.42
CA TRP A 32 -34.17 -32.48 -18.20
C TRP A 32 -33.11 -33.41 -18.75
N GLY A 33 -33.18 -34.67 -18.27
CA GLY A 33 -32.23 -35.70 -18.60
C GLY A 33 -32.37 -36.15 -20.06
N ASP A 34 -31.22 -36.37 -20.69
CA ASP A 34 -31.06 -37.22 -21.86
C ASP A 34 -30.02 -38.29 -21.54
N ASP A 35 -30.32 -39.52 -21.96
CA ASP A 35 -29.61 -40.74 -21.66
C ASP A 35 -28.16 -40.76 -22.17
N PRO A 36 -27.25 -41.52 -21.54
CA PRO A 36 -25.85 -41.56 -21.91
C PRO A 36 -25.61 -42.41 -23.15
N VAL A 37 -25.23 -41.78 -24.25
CA VAL A 37 -24.66 -42.45 -25.41
C VAL A 37 -23.22 -42.85 -25.09
N THR A 38 -22.97 -44.15 -24.94
CA THR A 38 -21.63 -44.74 -24.78
C THR A 38 -20.79 -44.52 -26.06
N PRO A 39 -19.63 -43.85 -25.97
CA PRO A 39 -18.69 -43.80 -27.09
C PRO A 39 -17.84 -45.09 -27.16
N PRO A 40 -17.41 -45.51 -28.36
CA PRO A 40 -16.62 -46.72 -28.55
C PRO A 40 -15.19 -46.58 -27.97
N PRO A 41 -14.50 -47.71 -27.63
CA PRO A 41 -13.23 -47.65 -26.95
C PRO A 41 -12.09 -47.08 -27.83
N SER A 42 -11.63 -45.89 -27.49
CA SER A 42 -10.46 -45.30 -28.11
C SER A 42 -9.19 -45.97 -27.59
N LYS A 43 -8.33 -46.38 -28.49
CA LYS A 43 -7.03 -46.98 -28.24
C LYS A 43 -6.18 -46.09 -27.34
N VAL A 44 -5.74 -46.66 -26.19
CA VAL A 44 -4.85 -45.99 -25.22
C VAL A 44 -3.52 -45.66 -25.90
N ALA A 45 -3.31 -44.37 -26.20
CA ALA A 45 -2.01 -43.86 -26.54
C ALA A 45 -1.16 -43.77 -25.25
N LYS A 46 0.02 -44.43 -25.23
CA LYS A 46 0.99 -44.38 -24.13
C LYS A 46 1.29 -42.94 -23.81
N ALA A 47 0.93 -42.52 -22.60
CA ALA A 47 1.26 -41.19 -22.08
C ALA A 47 2.77 -41.01 -22.00
N ARG A 48 3.27 -40.03 -22.71
CA ARG A 48 4.65 -39.51 -22.56
C ARG A 48 4.78 -38.87 -21.18
N PRO A 49 5.88 -39.09 -20.44
CA PRO A 49 6.08 -38.43 -19.15
C PRO A 49 6.10 -36.90 -19.35
N ILE A 50 5.13 -36.23 -18.74
CA ILE A 50 5.07 -34.75 -18.70
C ILE A 50 6.20 -34.31 -17.76
N ALA A 51 7.20 -33.63 -18.31
CA ALA A 51 8.22 -32.98 -17.50
C ALA A 51 7.56 -32.00 -16.49
N PRO A 52 8.02 -31.95 -15.23
CA PRO A 52 7.43 -31.06 -14.24
C PRO A 52 7.51 -29.61 -14.73
N LYS A 53 6.36 -28.97 -14.87
CA LYS A 53 6.21 -27.57 -15.22
C LYS A 53 6.88 -26.75 -14.12
N VAL A 54 8.09 -26.23 -14.39
CA VAL A 54 8.78 -25.30 -13.47
C VAL A 54 7.91 -24.08 -13.37
N VAL A 55 7.19 -23.94 -12.25
CA VAL A 55 6.47 -22.72 -11.90
C VAL A 55 7.52 -21.62 -11.71
N PRO A 56 7.50 -20.55 -12.48
CA PRO A 56 8.42 -19.43 -12.25
C PRO A 56 8.18 -18.90 -10.83
N ARG A 57 9.24 -18.87 -10.02
CA ARG A 57 9.20 -18.23 -8.72
C ARG A 57 8.82 -16.77 -8.94
N PRO A 58 7.80 -16.23 -8.23
CA PRO A 58 7.44 -14.83 -8.43
C PRO A 58 8.66 -13.95 -8.17
N VAL A 59 9.07 -13.21 -9.18
CA VAL A 59 10.03 -12.11 -9.04
C VAL A 59 9.40 -11.15 -8.01
N PRO A 60 10.14 -10.64 -7.01
CA PRO A 60 9.61 -9.63 -6.12
C PRO A 60 9.08 -8.48 -6.98
N GLN A 61 7.77 -8.39 -7.12
CA GLN A 61 7.13 -7.24 -7.75
C GLN A 61 7.52 -6.03 -6.91
N ALA A 62 8.10 -5.01 -7.54
CA ALA A 62 8.31 -3.73 -6.91
C ALA A 62 6.97 -3.33 -6.27
N ALA A 63 6.97 -3.19 -4.95
CA ALA A 63 5.75 -2.86 -4.23
C ALA A 63 5.24 -1.52 -4.76
N ASN A 64 4.00 -1.48 -5.23
CA ASN A 64 3.39 -0.22 -5.64
C ASN A 64 3.46 0.77 -4.48
N PRO A 65 3.72 2.07 -4.75
CA PRO A 65 3.73 3.07 -3.70
C PRO A 65 2.38 3.06 -2.98
N PRO A 66 2.37 3.19 -1.64
CA PRO A 66 1.13 3.20 -0.88
C PRO A 66 0.28 4.40 -1.29
N ARG A 67 -1.03 4.19 -1.36
CA ARG A 67 -1.96 5.25 -1.71
C ARG A 67 -1.92 6.34 -0.64
N LEU A 68 -1.84 7.59 -1.09
CA LEU A 68 -2.03 8.76 -0.25
C LEU A 68 -3.53 9.06 -0.10
N GLY A 69 -3.90 9.80 0.94
CA GLY A 69 -5.25 10.30 1.11
C GLY A 69 -5.67 11.18 -0.07
N THR A 70 -6.96 11.18 -0.36
CA THR A 70 -7.55 11.96 -1.48
C THR A 70 -8.46 13.07 -0.99
N SER A 71 -8.67 13.18 0.33
CA SER A 71 -9.55 14.18 0.91
C SER A 71 -9.03 15.59 0.69
N THR A 72 -9.95 16.50 0.45
CA THR A 72 -9.73 17.94 0.42
C THR A 72 -10.35 18.58 1.65
N PHE A 73 -9.64 19.51 2.26
CA PHE A 73 -10.02 20.14 3.52
C PHE A 73 -10.33 21.62 3.26
N THR A 74 -11.55 21.89 2.85
CA THR A 74 -12.01 23.26 2.59
C THR A 74 -12.91 23.69 3.73
N PRO A 75 -12.52 24.69 4.55
CA PRO A 75 -13.37 25.21 5.61
C PRO A 75 -14.60 25.91 5.04
N PRO A 76 -15.72 25.88 5.76
CA PRO A 76 -16.88 26.70 5.40
C PRO A 76 -16.52 28.20 5.45
N SER A 77 -17.24 29.04 4.74
CA SER A 77 -17.05 30.48 4.84
C SER A 77 -17.56 31.00 6.19
N VAL A 78 -16.92 32.05 6.72
CA VAL A 78 -17.38 32.75 7.92
C VAL A 78 -18.60 33.57 7.58
N THR A 79 -19.69 33.41 8.34
CA THR A 79 -20.91 34.18 8.17
C THR A 79 -20.68 35.65 8.56
N PRO A 80 -21.04 36.62 7.70
CA PRO A 80 -20.96 38.04 8.03
C PRO A 80 -21.84 38.36 9.25
N GLY A 81 -21.36 39.22 10.15
CA GLY A 81 -22.12 39.72 11.28
C GLY A 81 -22.52 41.19 11.10
N SER A 82 -23.62 41.57 11.73
CA SER A 82 -24.04 42.96 11.83
C SER A 82 -23.52 43.58 13.12
N PRO A 83 -22.99 44.80 13.10
CA PRO A 83 -22.54 45.49 14.32
C PRO A 83 -23.74 45.78 15.24
N THR A 84 -23.61 45.45 16.49
CA THR A 84 -24.64 45.65 17.54
C THR A 84 -24.38 46.91 18.35
N GLY A 85 -23.21 47.53 18.19
CA GLY A 85 -22.80 48.73 18.95
C GLY A 85 -22.39 48.43 20.40
N THR A 86 -22.42 47.17 20.84
CA THR A 86 -22.02 46.77 22.17
C THR A 86 -20.54 46.39 22.25
N ALA A 87 -19.95 46.40 23.47
CA ALA A 87 -18.57 45.90 23.68
C ALA A 87 -18.48 44.38 23.35
N VAL A 88 -19.55 43.62 23.61
CA VAL A 88 -19.67 42.20 23.29
C VAL A 88 -19.69 42.01 21.76
N GLY A 89 -20.47 42.80 21.03
CA GLY A 89 -20.49 42.75 19.57
C GLY A 89 -19.15 43.09 18.93
N ALA A 90 -18.38 44.01 19.53
CA ALA A 90 -16.99 44.27 19.07
C ALA A 90 -16.08 43.06 19.28
N LYS A 91 -16.21 42.34 20.41
CA LYS A 91 -15.50 41.11 20.70
C LYS A 91 -15.86 39.99 19.72
N VAL A 92 -17.18 39.86 19.43
CA VAL A 92 -17.65 38.89 18.40
C VAL A 92 -17.07 39.20 17.02
N ALA A 93 -17.01 40.46 16.62
CA ALA A 93 -16.40 40.87 15.35
C ALA A 93 -14.91 40.53 15.29
N GLN A 94 -14.18 40.72 16.41
CA GLN A 94 -12.77 40.32 16.53
C GLN A 94 -12.62 38.81 16.35
N MET A 95 -13.35 37.98 17.11
CA MET A 95 -13.28 36.52 17.03
C MET A 95 -13.66 36.00 15.64
N ARG A 96 -14.62 36.63 14.97
CA ARG A 96 -14.97 36.31 13.57
C ARG A 96 -13.81 36.55 12.61
N SER A 97 -13.06 37.66 12.81
CA SER A 97 -11.86 37.95 12.04
C SER A 97 -10.77 36.90 12.28
N GLU A 98 -10.59 36.49 13.53
CA GLU A 98 -9.63 35.43 13.92
C GLU A 98 -10.01 34.07 13.29
N LEU A 99 -11.30 33.71 13.29
CA LEU A 99 -11.80 32.53 12.60
C LEU A 99 -11.53 32.59 11.09
N GLY A 100 -11.73 33.75 10.46
CA GLY A 100 -11.42 33.96 9.04
C GLY A 100 -9.94 33.77 8.71
N GLN A 101 -9.06 34.24 9.59
CA GLN A 101 -7.60 34.03 9.45
C GLN A 101 -7.25 32.55 9.59
N LEU A 102 -7.81 31.85 10.58
CA LEU A 102 -7.63 30.42 10.81
C LEU A 102 -8.11 29.60 9.58
N GLN A 103 -9.30 29.88 9.06
CA GLN A 103 -9.82 29.20 7.86
C GLN A 103 -8.95 29.44 6.63
N SER A 104 -8.40 30.66 6.50
CA SER A 104 -7.42 30.99 5.45
C SER A 104 -6.12 30.20 5.61
N ALA A 105 -5.65 29.97 6.85
CA ALA A 105 -4.50 29.12 7.14
C ALA A 105 -4.78 27.67 6.73
N ILE A 106 -5.93 27.12 7.09
CA ILE A 106 -6.34 25.75 6.69
C ILE A 106 -6.39 25.60 5.18
N ASN A 107 -6.90 26.58 4.43
CA ASN A 107 -6.88 26.54 2.96
C ASN A 107 -5.46 26.51 2.40
N ARG A 108 -4.52 27.26 3.00
CA ARG A 108 -3.09 27.20 2.61
C ARG A 108 -2.49 25.84 2.93
N HIS A 109 -2.83 25.24 4.10
CA HIS A 109 -2.35 23.92 4.50
C HIS A 109 -2.91 22.82 3.59
N ASN A 110 -4.18 22.87 3.24
CA ASN A 110 -4.77 21.97 2.26
C ASN A 110 -4.04 22.07 0.90
N SER A 111 -3.83 23.26 0.40
CA SER A 111 -3.11 23.48 -0.86
C SER A 111 -1.67 22.95 -0.81
N ARG A 112 -0.98 23.09 0.33
CA ARG A 112 0.37 22.55 0.54
C ARG A 112 0.33 21.02 0.58
N LEU A 113 -0.62 20.42 1.29
CA LEU A 113 -0.80 18.96 1.36
C LEU A 113 -1.03 18.37 -0.04
N GLN A 114 -1.94 18.93 -0.82
CA GLN A 114 -2.21 18.44 -2.18
C GLN A 114 -0.96 18.49 -3.06
N ARG A 115 -0.21 19.60 -3.02
CA ARG A 115 1.06 19.70 -3.78
C ARG A 115 2.08 18.65 -3.32
N THR A 116 2.26 18.46 -2.01
CA THR A 116 3.21 17.48 -1.48
C THR A 116 2.81 16.05 -1.89
N ARG A 117 1.52 15.72 -1.85
CA ARG A 117 1.00 14.42 -2.32
C ARG A 117 1.34 14.16 -3.79
N VAL A 118 1.12 15.14 -4.66
CA VAL A 118 1.48 15.03 -6.10
C VAL A 118 2.98 14.83 -6.28
N GLN A 119 3.81 15.56 -5.54
CA GLN A 119 5.27 15.42 -5.58
C GLN A 119 5.72 14.04 -5.11
N THR A 120 5.17 13.54 -4.01
CA THR A 120 5.46 12.20 -3.48
C THR A 120 5.13 11.11 -4.49
N ILE A 121 3.96 11.19 -5.13
CA ILE A 121 3.56 10.25 -6.18
C ILE A 121 4.56 10.30 -7.35
N ALA A 122 4.93 11.51 -7.80
CA ALA A 122 5.87 11.67 -8.90
C ALA A 122 7.28 11.14 -8.56
N HIS A 123 7.78 11.36 -7.33
CA HIS A 123 9.05 10.79 -6.87
C HIS A 123 8.99 9.26 -6.82
N ALA A 124 7.93 8.68 -6.26
CA ALA A 124 7.73 7.24 -6.19
C ALA A 124 7.63 6.59 -7.57
N GLN A 125 6.90 7.18 -8.50
CA GLN A 125 6.78 6.67 -9.89
C GLN A 125 8.13 6.66 -10.61
N ARG A 126 8.91 7.75 -10.50
CA ARG A 126 10.26 7.81 -11.09
C ARG A 126 11.16 6.75 -10.48
N TYR A 127 11.14 6.59 -9.16
CA TYR A 127 11.88 5.56 -8.44
C TYR A 127 11.56 4.16 -8.99
N HIS A 128 10.28 3.79 -9.05
CA HIS A 128 9.88 2.48 -9.56
C HIS A 128 10.26 2.28 -11.03
N GLY A 129 10.14 3.30 -11.86
CA GLY A 129 10.59 3.26 -13.26
C GLY A 129 12.09 2.98 -13.38
N THR A 130 12.91 3.65 -12.55
CA THR A 130 14.37 3.44 -12.53
C THR A 130 14.72 2.05 -12.02
N VAL A 131 14.10 1.58 -10.93
CA VAL A 131 14.30 0.22 -10.39
C VAL A 131 13.88 -0.85 -11.39
N ALA A 132 12.77 -0.67 -12.09
CA ALA A 132 12.32 -1.59 -13.14
C ALA A 132 13.33 -1.68 -14.30
N ALA A 133 13.91 -0.54 -14.71
CA ALA A 133 14.93 -0.51 -15.75
C ALA A 133 16.21 -1.24 -15.32
N ILE A 134 16.65 -1.10 -14.06
CA ILE A 134 17.79 -1.85 -13.52
C ILE A 134 17.47 -3.35 -13.50
N ASN A 135 16.31 -3.74 -12.96
CA ASN A 135 15.90 -5.13 -12.85
C ASN A 135 15.82 -5.82 -14.22
N SER A 136 15.28 -5.16 -15.25
CA SER A 136 15.19 -5.73 -16.60
C SER A 136 16.57 -6.04 -17.20
N ARG A 137 17.57 -5.18 -16.96
CA ARG A 137 18.94 -5.42 -17.40
C ARG A 137 19.63 -6.54 -16.63
N LEU A 138 19.40 -6.59 -15.31
CA LEU A 138 19.96 -7.65 -14.47
C LEU A 138 19.33 -9.03 -14.74
N GLN A 139 18.10 -9.10 -15.24
CA GLN A 139 17.47 -10.36 -15.66
C GLN A 139 18.16 -10.97 -16.87
N VAL A 140 18.60 -10.14 -17.81
CA VAL A 140 19.38 -10.59 -18.98
C VAL A 140 20.81 -10.93 -18.58
N GLY A 141 21.31 -10.30 -17.53
CA GLY A 141 22.72 -10.35 -17.12
C GLY A 141 23.54 -9.23 -17.77
N THR A 142 24.52 -8.74 -17.04
CA THR A 142 25.42 -7.68 -17.48
C THR A 142 26.80 -7.85 -16.85
N THR A 143 27.78 -7.06 -17.28
CA THR A 143 29.09 -7.06 -16.61
C THR A 143 28.98 -6.67 -15.14
N PRO A 144 29.66 -7.38 -14.23
CA PRO A 144 29.72 -7.01 -12.83
C PRO A 144 30.16 -5.55 -12.66
N GLY A 145 29.44 -4.80 -11.80
CA GLY A 145 29.77 -3.40 -11.56
C GLY A 145 29.54 -2.47 -12.76
N ASN A 146 28.63 -2.78 -13.66
CA ASN A 146 28.31 -1.97 -14.83
C ASN A 146 28.06 -0.50 -14.45
N PRO A 147 28.84 0.48 -14.99
CA PRO A 147 28.74 1.90 -14.59
C PRO A 147 27.38 2.53 -14.91
N VAL A 148 26.69 2.05 -15.95
CA VAL A 148 25.33 2.53 -16.28
C VAL A 148 24.35 2.12 -15.19
N LEU A 149 24.42 0.89 -14.67
CA LEU A 149 23.55 0.42 -13.60
C LEU A 149 23.90 1.07 -12.26
N ILE A 150 25.18 1.34 -11.99
CA ILE A 150 25.60 2.10 -10.81
C ILE A 150 25.00 3.50 -10.84
N ASN A 151 25.06 4.19 -11.98
CA ASN A 151 24.46 5.51 -12.14
C ASN A 151 22.93 5.47 -11.96
N GLN A 152 22.25 4.51 -12.58
CA GLN A 152 20.80 4.31 -12.40
C GLN A 152 20.43 4.04 -10.93
N TRP A 153 21.24 3.26 -10.22
CA TRP A 153 21.04 3.01 -8.79
C TRP A 153 21.17 4.29 -7.96
N ASN A 154 22.17 5.13 -8.24
CA ASN A 154 22.33 6.44 -7.59
C ASN A 154 21.11 7.36 -7.88
N VAL A 155 20.58 7.33 -9.10
CA VAL A 155 19.38 8.06 -9.48
C VAL A 155 18.17 7.54 -8.69
N ALA A 156 17.99 6.22 -8.56
CA ALA A 156 16.93 5.62 -7.78
C ALA A 156 17.02 6.03 -6.30
N GLN A 157 18.23 6.03 -5.72
CA GLN A 157 18.45 6.50 -4.36
C GLN A 157 18.04 7.97 -4.20
N SER A 158 18.46 8.85 -5.09
CA SER A 158 18.09 10.28 -5.07
C SER A 158 16.57 10.51 -5.17
N GLN A 159 15.88 9.68 -5.97
CA GLN A 159 14.42 9.74 -6.10
C GLN A 159 13.71 9.28 -4.83
N LEU A 160 14.21 8.24 -4.16
CA LEU A 160 13.69 7.78 -2.87
C LEU A 160 13.97 8.80 -1.75
N ASP A 161 15.11 9.48 -1.78
CA ASP A 161 15.40 10.60 -0.89
C ASP A 161 14.47 11.78 -1.16
N GLY A 162 13.96 11.95 -2.39
CA GLY A 162 12.87 12.86 -2.72
C GLY A 162 11.62 12.57 -1.89
N VAL A 163 11.18 11.31 -1.84
CA VAL A 163 10.05 10.89 -1.00
C VAL A 163 10.31 11.18 0.47
N SER A 164 11.54 10.97 0.95
CA SER A 164 11.91 11.28 2.34
C SER A 164 11.80 12.78 2.66
N ARG A 165 12.17 13.66 1.71
CA ARG A 165 11.98 15.13 1.86
C ARG A 165 10.51 15.51 1.87
N ASP A 166 9.68 14.84 1.08
CA ASP A 166 8.23 15.08 1.07
C ASP A 166 7.60 14.67 2.42
N ILE A 167 8.05 13.56 3.03
CA ILE A 167 7.64 13.16 4.39
C ILE A 167 8.04 14.23 5.40
N ALA A 168 9.25 14.78 5.33
CA ALA A 168 9.68 15.87 6.21
C ALA A 168 8.81 17.13 6.03
N ALA A 169 8.40 17.44 4.79
CA ALA A 169 7.47 18.53 4.49
C ALA A 169 6.07 18.28 5.06
N MET A 170 5.59 17.03 5.03
CA MET A 170 4.32 16.63 5.68
C MET A 170 4.40 16.74 7.20
N ASN A 171 5.52 16.35 7.83
CA ASN A 171 5.73 16.51 9.28
C ASN A 171 5.73 18.00 9.68
N SER A 172 6.42 18.85 8.92
CA SER A 172 6.39 20.31 9.15
C SER A 172 4.96 20.87 9.00
N LEU A 173 4.21 20.37 8.04
CA LEU A 173 2.82 20.75 7.85
C LEU A 173 1.95 20.31 9.03
N ALA A 174 2.13 19.08 9.54
CA ALA A 174 1.43 18.57 10.71
C ALA A 174 1.65 19.45 11.94
N ASN A 175 2.88 19.89 12.18
CA ASN A 175 3.21 20.79 13.28
C ASN A 175 2.48 22.16 13.14
N ASN A 176 2.41 22.71 11.95
CA ASN A 176 1.69 23.95 11.69
C ASN A 176 0.18 23.80 11.92
N VAL A 177 -0.41 22.69 11.44
CA VAL A 177 -1.84 22.39 11.64
C VAL A 177 -2.14 22.13 13.12
N ALA A 178 -1.22 21.51 13.87
CA ALA A 178 -1.37 21.31 15.31
C ALA A 178 -1.36 22.67 16.07
N SER A 179 -0.54 23.64 15.64
CA SER A 179 -0.59 25.00 16.17
C SER A 179 -1.93 25.70 15.88
N ASP A 180 -2.46 25.49 14.67
CA ASP A 180 -3.78 26.04 14.30
C ASP A 180 -4.92 25.35 15.08
N SER A 181 -4.78 24.06 15.44
CA SER A 181 -5.70 23.34 16.33
C SER A 181 -5.77 23.98 17.73
N ALA A 182 -4.61 24.35 18.29
CA ALA A 182 -4.57 25.06 19.57
C ALA A 182 -5.26 26.43 19.49
N THR A 183 -5.06 27.15 18.38
CA THR A 183 -5.74 28.44 18.13
C THR A 183 -7.25 28.27 17.99
N ALA A 184 -7.71 27.20 17.31
CA ALA A 184 -9.13 26.88 17.16
C ALA A 184 -9.77 26.57 18.52
N SER A 185 -9.10 25.77 19.36
CA SER A 185 -9.56 25.44 20.72
C SER A 185 -9.67 26.68 21.59
N TYR A 186 -8.65 27.54 21.55
CA TYR A 186 -8.69 28.83 22.27
C TYR A 186 -9.86 29.73 21.80
N LEU A 187 -10.09 29.79 20.49
CA LEU A 187 -11.20 30.58 19.93
C LEU A 187 -12.55 30.02 20.40
N LEU A 188 -12.71 28.69 20.46
CA LEU A 188 -13.93 28.04 20.96
C LEU A 188 -14.18 28.39 22.42
N GLU A 189 -13.16 28.28 23.28
CA GLU A 189 -13.27 28.61 24.71
C GLU A 189 -13.59 30.10 24.90
N THR A 190 -12.93 30.98 24.13
CA THR A 190 -13.19 32.43 24.18
C THR A 190 -14.60 32.75 23.73
N THR A 191 -15.12 32.07 22.70
CA THR A 191 -16.51 32.24 22.25
C THR A 191 -17.49 31.85 23.32
N ARG A 192 -17.27 30.71 23.97
CA ARG A 192 -18.12 30.26 25.12
C ARG A 192 -18.05 31.21 26.31
N ALA A 193 -16.86 31.65 26.68
CA ALA A 193 -16.69 32.60 27.79
C ALA A 193 -17.41 33.96 27.51
N THR A 194 -17.51 34.35 26.24
CA THR A 194 -18.14 35.62 25.86
C THR A 194 -19.64 35.64 26.08
N TYR A 195 -20.32 34.47 26.13
CA TYR A 195 -21.76 34.42 26.52
C TYR A 195 -22.04 34.97 27.92
N GLY A 196 -21.11 34.85 28.86
CA GLY A 196 -21.24 35.32 30.22
C GLY A 196 -20.93 36.80 30.42
N LEU A 197 -20.56 37.55 29.38
CA LEU A 197 -20.24 38.96 29.51
C LEU A 197 -21.48 39.81 29.69
N SER A 198 -21.46 40.74 30.66
CA SER A 198 -22.54 41.71 30.87
C SER A 198 -22.63 42.73 29.74
N GLY A 199 -23.83 43.17 29.40
CA GLY A 199 -24.08 44.15 28.35
C GLY A 199 -24.24 43.56 26.94
N ALA A 200 -24.36 42.24 26.85
CA ALA A 200 -24.74 41.58 25.60
C ALA A 200 -26.24 41.80 25.31
N VAL A 201 -26.55 41.98 24.02
CA VAL A 201 -27.92 42.03 23.52
C VAL A 201 -28.28 40.75 22.80
N ASP A 202 -29.55 40.46 22.53
CA ASP A 202 -30.00 39.26 21.81
C ASP A 202 -29.31 39.07 20.46
N GLY A 203 -28.95 40.18 19.80
CA GLY A 203 -28.19 40.18 18.56
C GLY A 203 -26.78 39.57 18.72
N ASP A 204 -26.12 39.89 19.86
CA ASP A 204 -24.79 39.34 20.17
C ASP A 204 -24.85 37.85 20.46
N HIS A 205 -25.86 37.41 21.25
CA HIS A 205 -26.05 35.99 21.55
C HIS A 205 -26.31 35.16 20.30
N ARG A 206 -27.13 35.66 19.36
CA ARG A 206 -27.34 34.98 18.07
C ARG A 206 -26.05 34.87 17.24
N GLN A 207 -25.28 35.95 17.22
CA GLN A 207 -24.00 35.94 16.49
C GLN A 207 -22.93 35.04 17.13
N LEU A 208 -22.92 34.97 18.46
CA LEU A 208 -22.07 34.02 19.22
C LEU A 208 -22.43 32.57 18.93
N SER A 209 -23.74 32.25 18.88
CA SER A 209 -24.18 30.89 18.54
C SER A 209 -23.75 30.44 17.15
N ILE A 210 -23.85 31.33 16.14
CA ILE A 210 -23.36 31.06 14.78
C ILE A 210 -21.85 30.88 14.78
N LEU A 211 -21.12 31.77 15.46
CA LEU A 211 -19.67 31.71 15.54
C LEU A 211 -19.19 30.44 16.23
N GLU A 212 -19.83 30.01 17.34
CA GLU A 212 -19.50 28.76 18.05
C GLU A 212 -19.65 27.55 17.13
N ASP A 213 -20.76 27.48 16.37
CA ASP A 213 -20.97 26.37 15.42
C ASP A 213 -19.91 26.36 14.30
N GLU A 214 -19.56 27.53 13.75
CA GLU A 214 -18.52 27.65 12.74
C GLU A 214 -17.13 27.27 13.27
N VAL A 215 -16.79 27.66 14.50
CA VAL A 215 -15.53 27.27 15.16
C VAL A 215 -15.51 25.76 15.40
N ASN A 216 -16.60 25.17 15.92
CA ASN A 216 -16.70 23.72 16.13
C ASN A 216 -16.49 22.94 14.84
N ARG A 217 -17.12 23.36 13.74
CA ARG A 217 -16.93 22.73 12.43
C ARG A 217 -15.48 22.85 11.97
N THR A 218 -14.83 23.98 12.25
CA THR A 218 -13.43 24.21 11.91
C THR A 218 -12.50 23.33 12.73
N VAL A 219 -12.77 23.12 14.03
CA VAL A 219 -12.02 22.17 14.90
C VAL A 219 -12.10 20.75 14.33
N VAL A 220 -13.30 20.26 14.02
CA VAL A 220 -13.48 18.91 13.44
C VAL A 220 -12.74 18.77 12.10
N LEU A 221 -12.71 19.82 11.29
CA LEU A 221 -11.98 19.81 10.02
C LEU A 221 -10.46 19.70 10.24
N ILE A 222 -9.93 20.43 11.22
CA ILE A 222 -8.51 20.40 11.60
C ILE A 222 -8.12 19.00 12.08
N ASP A 223 -8.93 18.40 12.96
CA ASP A 223 -8.69 17.06 13.50
C ASP A 223 -8.65 15.99 12.40
N ARG A 224 -9.58 16.08 11.45
CA ARG A 224 -9.57 15.19 10.28
C ARG A 224 -8.31 15.39 9.41
N LEU A 225 -7.89 16.64 9.21
CA LEU A 225 -6.67 16.96 8.47
C LEU A 225 -5.44 16.38 9.17
N LEU A 226 -5.31 16.52 10.49
CA LEU A 226 -4.21 15.96 11.28
C LEU A 226 -4.17 14.43 11.21
N ASN A 227 -5.31 13.78 11.35
CA ASN A 227 -5.41 12.32 11.29
C ASN A 227 -4.96 11.79 9.93
N GLU A 228 -5.49 12.36 8.83
CA GLU A 228 -5.13 11.90 7.48
C GLU A 228 -3.67 12.19 7.14
N LEU A 229 -3.13 13.34 7.61
CA LEU A 229 -1.72 13.69 7.44
C LEU A 229 -0.80 12.72 8.20
N SER A 230 -1.18 12.36 9.44
CA SER A 230 -0.45 11.37 10.25
C SER A 230 -0.44 9.99 9.58
N GLU A 231 -1.57 9.55 9.03
CA GLU A 231 -1.66 8.30 8.29
C GLU A 231 -0.80 8.32 7.02
N ASP A 232 -0.81 9.42 6.25
CA ASP A 232 0.03 9.58 5.06
C ASP A 232 1.52 9.49 5.43
N ILE A 233 1.95 10.19 6.50
CA ILE A 233 3.33 10.15 7.02
C ILE A 233 3.72 8.72 7.39
N ASN A 234 2.88 8.01 8.14
CA ASN A 234 3.17 6.66 8.61
C ASN A 234 3.29 5.67 7.43
N ARG A 235 2.34 5.71 6.48
CA ARG A 235 2.37 4.86 5.30
C ARG A 235 3.61 5.10 4.43
N GLN A 236 3.95 6.38 4.19
CA GLN A 236 5.11 6.73 3.37
C GLN A 236 6.44 6.42 4.08
N SER A 237 6.51 6.58 5.40
CA SER A 237 7.71 6.24 6.19
C SER A 237 7.99 4.74 6.14
N ALA A 238 6.97 3.90 6.31
CA ALA A 238 7.09 2.46 6.19
C ALA A 238 7.52 2.05 4.77
N TYR A 239 6.93 2.67 3.74
CA TYR A 239 7.30 2.45 2.35
C TYR A 239 8.77 2.78 2.08
N VAL A 240 9.24 3.98 2.46
CA VAL A 240 10.65 4.38 2.27
C VAL A 240 11.60 3.42 3.00
N GLY A 241 11.24 2.99 4.23
CA GLY A 241 12.03 2.03 4.98
C GLY A 241 12.19 0.69 4.26
N ASN A 242 11.13 0.19 3.64
CA ASN A 242 11.15 -1.05 2.86
C ASN A 242 11.93 -0.87 1.55
N GLU A 243 11.70 0.22 0.83
CA GLU A 243 12.38 0.47 -0.45
C GLU A 243 13.89 0.71 -0.28
N ARG A 244 14.34 1.29 0.84
CA ARG A 244 15.78 1.36 1.17
C ARG A 244 16.42 -0.03 1.32
N LYS A 245 15.71 -0.98 1.94
CA LYS A 245 16.17 -2.38 2.02
C LYS A 245 16.24 -3.02 0.63
N ASN A 246 15.22 -2.78 -0.20
CA ASN A 246 15.19 -3.25 -1.59
C ASN A 246 16.36 -2.68 -2.41
N LEU A 247 16.65 -1.38 -2.29
CA LEU A 247 17.81 -0.74 -2.92
C LEU A 247 19.15 -1.33 -2.46
N THR A 248 19.27 -1.68 -1.18
CA THR A 248 20.48 -2.35 -0.67
C THR A 248 20.67 -3.70 -1.31
N THR A 249 19.61 -4.51 -1.43
CA THR A 249 19.66 -5.80 -2.12
C THR A 249 19.98 -5.62 -3.61
N LEU A 250 19.38 -4.62 -4.25
CA LEU A 250 19.62 -4.29 -5.65
C LEU A 250 21.09 -3.86 -5.90
N SER A 251 21.73 -3.18 -4.93
CA SER A 251 23.15 -2.79 -5.05
C SER A 251 24.08 -4.01 -5.15
N VAL A 252 23.77 -5.09 -4.42
CA VAL A 252 24.51 -6.35 -4.51
C VAL A 252 24.31 -7.00 -5.88
N ALA A 253 23.08 -7.00 -6.40
CA ALA A 253 22.78 -7.52 -7.72
C ALA A 253 23.52 -6.74 -8.83
N VAL A 254 23.59 -5.40 -8.72
CA VAL A 254 24.35 -4.55 -9.65
C VAL A 254 25.85 -4.86 -9.59
N LYS A 255 26.43 -5.08 -8.40
CA LYS A 255 27.84 -5.47 -8.22
C LYS A 255 28.14 -6.82 -8.89
N ASN A 256 27.19 -7.77 -8.80
CA ASN A 256 27.35 -9.11 -9.37
C ASN A 256 27.01 -9.16 -10.87
N GLY A 257 26.32 -8.15 -11.39
CA GLY A 257 25.87 -8.09 -12.79
C GLY A 257 24.65 -8.96 -13.10
N GLU A 258 24.00 -9.53 -12.08
CA GLU A 258 22.82 -10.41 -12.22
C GLU A 258 21.92 -10.35 -11.00
N LEU A 259 20.63 -10.66 -11.17
CA LEU A 259 19.72 -10.88 -10.06
C LEU A 259 20.09 -12.16 -9.32
N LEU A 260 20.23 -12.10 -8.00
CA LEU A 260 20.58 -13.23 -7.15
C LEU A 260 19.71 -14.46 -7.47
N GLY A 261 20.34 -15.49 -8.09
CA GLY A 261 19.73 -16.79 -8.36
C GLY A 261 18.77 -16.89 -9.54
N SER A 262 18.61 -15.87 -10.40
CA SER A 262 17.59 -15.86 -11.45
C SER A 262 18.03 -15.31 -12.83
N SER A 263 19.31 -15.11 -13.11
CA SER A 263 19.78 -14.70 -14.44
C SER A 263 19.44 -15.74 -15.50
N LEU A 264 18.80 -15.31 -16.59
CA LEU A 264 18.53 -16.16 -17.75
C LEU A 264 19.83 -16.64 -18.44
N ALA A 265 20.89 -15.83 -18.39
CA ALA A 265 22.21 -16.19 -18.93
C ALA A 265 22.79 -17.38 -18.15
N ASN A 266 22.73 -17.39 -16.81
CA ASN A 266 23.22 -18.50 -16.01
C ASN A 266 22.40 -19.78 -16.20
N ARG A 267 21.11 -19.70 -16.53
CA ARG A 267 20.30 -20.87 -16.88
C ARG A 267 20.67 -21.48 -18.23
N ALA A 268 21.03 -20.66 -19.21
CA ALA A 268 21.40 -21.13 -20.55
C ALA A 268 22.78 -21.81 -20.56
N PHE A 269 23.74 -21.30 -19.77
CA PHE A 269 25.11 -21.82 -19.71
C PHE A 269 25.33 -22.87 -18.62
N ASN A 270 24.53 -22.93 -17.57
CA ASN A 270 24.58 -23.99 -16.55
C ASN A 270 23.68 -25.20 -16.85
N ALA A 271 23.02 -25.24 -18.01
CA ALA A 271 22.50 -26.49 -18.55
C ALA A 271 23.70 -27.32 -19.04
N ALA A 272 24.47 -27.90 -18.10
CA ALA A 272 25.45 -28.94 -18.40
C ALA A 272 24.74 -30.02 -19.21
N PRO A 273 25.40 -30.56 -20.30
CA PRO A 273 24.81 -31.62 -21.08
C PRO A 273 24.46 -32.76 -20.14
N PHE A 274 23.25 -33.25 -20.26
CA PHE A 274 22.73 -34.41 -19.53
C PHE A 274 23.66 -35.60 -19.80
N GLN A 275 24.69 -35.78 -19.00
CA GLN A 275 25.42 -37.05 -18.94
C GLN A 275 24.54 -38.01 -18.16
N ALA A 276 23.93 -38.93 -18.89
CA ALA A 276 23.28 -40.09 -18.32
C ALA A 276 24.29 -40.84 -17.44
N ARG A 277 24.22 -40.63 -16.11
CA ARG A 277 24.95 -41.46 -15.16
C ARG A 277 24.30 -42.82 -15.06
N PRO A 278 25.03 -43.91 -15.15
CA PRO A 278 24.50 -45.23 -14.91
C PRO A 278 24.05 -45.34 -13.44
N ASN A 279 22.94 -45.99 -13.29
CA ASN A 279 22.24 -46.31 -12.07
C ASN A 279 23.16 -46.98 -11.05
N SER A 280 23.55 -46.28 -10.00
CA SER A 280 24.08 -46.93 -8.77
C SER A 280 23.23 -46.38 -7.62
N GLY A 281 22.44 -47.30 -7.06
CA GLY A 281 21.56 -47.00 -5.96
C GLY A 281 22.32 -46.48 -4.75
N SER A 282 21.99 -45.25 -4.38
CA SER A 282 22.19 -44.75 -3.01
C SER A 282 21.19 -43.62 -2.82
N ARG A 283 20.31 -43.86 -1.87
CA ARG A 283 19.35 -42.91 -1.33
C ARG A 283 20.10 -41.66 -0.86
N ALA A 284 20.11 -40.60 -1.64
CA ALA A 284 20.42 -39.25 -1.19
C ALA A 284 19.07 -38.56 -0.89
N MET A 285 18.74 -38.44 0.38
CA MET A 285 17.73 -37.47 0.82
C MET A 285 18.15 -36.07 0.36
N ALA A 286 17.32 -35.43 -0.46
CA ALA A 286 17.47 -34.01 -0.80
C ALA A 286 17.39 -33.20 0.50
N SER A 287 18.51 -32.66 0.96
CA SER A 287 18.57 -31.67 2.01
C SER A 287 18.01 -30.36 1.46
N VAL A 288 16.77 -30.09 1.73
CA VAL A 288 16.18 -28.74 1.61
C VAL A 288 16.91 -27.84 2.59
N GLY A 289 17.49 -26.78 2.07
CA GLY A 289 18.42 -25.88 2.70
C GLY A 289 18.05 -25.33 4.06
N GLY A 290 19.09 -25.18 4.88
CA GLY A 290 19.06 -24.51 6.18
C GLY A 290 18.40 -25.38 7.25
N GLN A 291 19.20 -25.96 8.16
CA GLN A 291 18.74 -26.73 9.31
C GLN A 291 17.79 -25.90 10.21
N ARG A 292 16.52 -25.81 9.82
CA ARG A 292 15.46 -25.37 10.72
C ARG A 292 15.19 -26.54 11.65
N ARG A 293 15.73 -26.50 12.86
CA ARG A 293 15.40 -27.49 13.89
C ARG A 293 13.94 -27.29 14.29
N PRO A 294 13.09 -28.31 14.24
CA PRO A 294 11.72 -28.19 14.70
C PRO A 294 11.70 -27.83 16.18
N LEU A 295 10.86 -26.87 16.55
CA LEU A 295 10.68 -26.42 17.92
C LEU A 295 9.98 -27.53 18.76
N VAL A 296 8.95 -28.13 18.16
CA VAL A 296 8.18 -29.25 18.70
C VAL A 296 7.84 -30.20 17.56
N VAL A 297 7.93 -31.51 17.81
CA VAL A 297 7.46 -32.55 16.90
C VAL A 297 6.33 -33.33 17.59
N ILE A 298 5.14 -33.20 17.05
CA ILE A 298 3.95 -33.90 17.54
C ILE A 298 3.69 -35.08 16.62
N ARG A 299 3.60 -36.30 17.18
CA ARG A 299 3.30 -37.53 16.44
C ARG A 299 1.85 -37.93 16.74
N PHE A 300 1.04 -38.03 15.69
CA PHE A 300 -0.36 -38.47 15.77
C PHE A 300 -0.46 -39.98 15.48
N ASP A 301 0.22 -40.79 16.31
CA ASP A 301 0.22 -42.25 16.23
C ASP A 301 -0.84 -42.89 17.14
N GLN A 302 -1.51 -42.09 17.98
CA GLN A 302 -2.58 -42.50 18.88
C GLN A 302 -3.85 -41.67 18.65
N ALA A 303 -5.01 -42.26 19.00
CA ALA A 303 -6.32 -41.61 18.77
C ALA A 303 -6.59 -40.34 19.62
N LYS A 304 -5.83 -40.16 20.72
CA LYS A 304 -5.88 -38.96 21.57
C LYS A 304 -4.46 -38.56 21.94
N VAL A 305 -3.96 -37.47 21.33
CA VAL A 305 -2.64 -36.90 21.66
C VAL A 305 -2.88 -35.55 22.32
N GLU A 306 -2.48 -35.44 23.60
CA GLU A 306 -2.51 -34.14 24.30
C GLU A 306 -1.27 -33.31 23.90
N TYR A 307 -1.41 -32.46 22.90
CA TYR A 307 -0.31 -31.65 22.37
C TYR A 307 -0.38 -30.19 22.78
N GLU A 308 -1.53 -29.71 23.26
CA GLU A 308 -1.81 -28.29 23.51
C GLU A 308 -0.84 -27.71 24.54
N GLN A 309 -0.61 -28.38 25.65
CA GLN A 309 0.24 -27.88 26.73
C GLN A 309 1.72 -27.86 26.33
N ALA A 310 2.18 -28.89 25.60
CA ALA A 310 3.55 -28.94 25.09
C ALA A 310 3.81 -27.86 24.04
N LEU A 311 2.85 -27.64 23.12
CA LEU A 311 2.92 -26.62 22.10
C LEU A 311 2.91 -25.21 22.73
N TYR A 312 1.98 -24.95 23.64
CA TYR A 312 1.86 -23.67 24.34
C TYR A 312 3.15 -23.32 25.10
N SER A 313 3.71 -24.28 25.87
CA SER A 313 4.94 -24.00 26.62
C SER A 313 6.16 -23.77 25.74
N ALA A 314 6.24 -24.41 24.57
CA ALA A 314 7.33 -24.21 23.62
C ALA A 314 7.24 -22.86 22.92
N ILE A 315 6.02 -22.45 22.53
CA ILE A 315 5.76 -21.13 21.91
C ILE A 315 6.05 -20.02 22.93
N SER A 316 5.53 -20.11 24.16
CA SER A 316 5.73 -19.11 25.21
C SER A 316 7.21 -18.88 25.51
N ARG A 317 7.99 -19.93 25.71
CA ARG A 317 9.44 -19.84 25.95
C ARG A 317 10.20 -19.22 24.77
N THR A 318 9.70 -19.44 23.55
CA THR A 318 10.34 -18.87 22.36
C THR A 318 10.02 -17.38 22.23
N LEU A 319 8.78 -16.97 22.52
CA LEU A 319 8.35 -15.57 22.50
C LEU A 319 9.00 -14.75 23.62
N GLU A 320 9.23 -15.34 24.80
CA GLU A 320 10.01 -14.69 25.87
C GLU A 320 11.43 -14.34 25.46
N ARG A 321 12.07 -15.21 24.65
CA ARG A 321 13.44 -14.97 24.17
C ARG A 321 13.49 -14.15 22.87
N ARG A 322 12.45 -14.22 22.05
CA ARG A 322 12.33 -13.55 20.74
C ARG A 322 10.89 -13.12 20.48
N PRO A 323 10.48 -11.94 20.95
CA PRO A 323 9.10 -11.45 20.80
C PRO A 323 8.60 -11.33 19.34
N GLN A 324 9.52 -11.26 18.37
CA GLN A 324 9.23 -11.15 16.93
C GLN A 324 9.34 -12.51 16.20
N ALA A 325 9.34 -13.65 16.92
CA ALA A 325 9.46 -14.96 16.29
C ALA A 325 8.18 -15.33 15.54
N GLY A 326 8.29 -15.69 14.25
CA GLY A 326 7.24 -16.33 13.48
C GLY A 326 7.37 -17.87 13.58
N PHE A 327 6.23 -18.57 13.53
CA PHE A 327 6.17 -20.03 13.60
C PHE A 327 5.56 -20.58 12.30
N ASP A 328 6.22 -21.63 11.75
CA ASP A 328 5.71 -22.34 10.59
C ASP A 328 5.19 -23.72 11.08
N LEU A 329 3.95 -24.04 10.73
CA LEU A 329 3.37 -25.36 10.95
C LEU A 329 3.60 -26.23 9.72
N VAL A 330 4.32 -27.36 9.88
CA VAL A 330 4.62 -28.29 8.80
C VAL A 330 3.99 -29.64 9.10
N ALA A 331 3.00 -30.05 8.32
CA ALA A 331 2.44 -31.38 8.37
C ALA A 331 3.28 -32.36 7.52
N VAL A 332 3.76 -33.44 8.10
CA VAL A 332 4.52 -34.47 7.40
C VAL A 332 3.71 -35.77 7.41
N THR A 333 3.27 -36.20 6.23
CA THR A 333 2.60 -37.50 6.07
C THR A 333 3.63 -38.56 5.62
N PRO A 334 3.64 -39.75 6.20
CA PRO A 334 4.52 -40.83 5.74
C PRO A 334 4.10 -41.29 4.34
N ILE A 335 5.09 -41.58 3.48
CA ILE A 335 4.90 -41.97 2.07
C ILE A 335 4.20 -43.34 1.91
N ARG A 336 4.02 -44.10 2.98
CA ARG A 336 3.29 -45.39 2.99
C ARG A 336 2.36 -45.44 4.21
N GLY A 337 1.08 -45.51 3.94
CA GLY A 337 0.06 -45.78 4.96
C GLY A 337 -1.14 -44.84 4.78
N SER A 338 -2.33 -45.45 4.74
CA SER A 338 -3.61 -44.80 4.59
C SER A 338 -3.73 -43.50 5.39
N ALA A 339 -4.29 -42.45 4.76
CA ALA A 339 -4.66 -41.23 5.43
C ALA A 339 -5.54 -41.58 6.66
N ALA A 340 -5.00 -41.42 7.85
CA ALA A 340 -5.81 -41.38 9.04
C ALA A 340 -6.73 -40.17 8.95
N LYS A 341 -8.04 -40.41 8.99
CA LYS A 341 -9.07 -39.39 9.05
C LYS A 341 -8.76 -38.46 10.23
N VAL A 342 -8.43 -37.21 9.95
CA VAL A 342 -8.50 -36.12 10.92
C VAL A 342 -9.96 -35.70 10.94
N ALA A 343 -10.66 -36.03 12.01
CA ALA A 343 -12.00 -35.51 12.31
C ALA A 343 -11.87 -34.18 13.06
#